data_b55db3b7a63b99d12904a2bc80c5c3da
#
_entry.id   b55db3b7a63b99d12904a2bc80c5c3da
#
_cell.length_a   1.000
_cell.length_b   1.000
_cell.length_c   1.000
_cell.angle_alpha   90.00
_cell.angle_beta   90.00
_cell.angle_gamma   90.00
#
_symmetry.space_group_name_H-M   'P 1'
#
loop_
_entity.id
_entity.type
_entity.pdbx_description
1 polymer ?
#
loop_
_entity_poly.entity_id
_entity_poly.type
_entity_poly.pdbx_seq_one_letter_code
_entity_poly.pdbx_strand_id
1 'polypeptide(L)'
;PFKHLFGLKFWADKRINGGEFWSEKIAKAIDEASIHLLLASPAFFQSDFIFDYEIPAIQKKFEQGDLVIPIIVSRCCWEAFLGPLQAVPTDATQRLLPVRDWSPQDNGFDASRAQVQAAIEAHFKSKPTGLDWKRA
;
A
#
# COMPACT_ATOMS: atom_id res chain seq x y z
N PRO A 1 -3.94 0.18 16.49
CA PRO A 1 -3.72 0.43 15.06
C PRO A 1 -2.30 0.91 14.79
N PHE A 2 -1.83 0.65 13.62
CA PHE A 2 -0.48 1.01 13.17
C PHE A 2 -0.16 2.47 13.37
N LYS A 3 -1.15 3.33 13.19
CA LYS A 3 -0.99 4.76 13.30
C LYS A 3 -0.35 5.19 14.62
N HIS A 4 -0.74 4.54 15.71
CA HIS A 4 -0.22 4.89 17.03
C HIS A 4 1.09 4.19 17.35
N LEU A 5 1.27 2.98 16.84
CA LEU A 5 2.47 2.20 17.12
C LEU A 5 3.71 2.72 16.41
N PHE A 6 3.56 3.23 15.19
CA PHE A 6 4.69 3.59 14.34
C PHE A 6 4.70 5.07 13.95
N GLY A 7 3.82 5.87 14.50
CA GLY A 7 3.72 7.26 14.10
C GLY A 7 3.22 7.43 12.66
N LEU A 8 2.48 6.45 12.15
CA LEU A 8 1.99 6.48 10.78
C LEU A 8 0.86 7.48 10.62
N LYS A 9 0.89 8.19 9.51
CA LYS A 9 -0.22 9.04 9.08
C LYS A 9 -1.00 8.28 8.02
N PHE A 10 -2.28 8.09 8.26
CA PHE A 10 -3.16 7.46 7.28
C PHE A 10 -3.80 8.50 6.41
N TRP A 11 -3.79 8.26 5.14
CA TRP A 11 -4.43 9.11 4.17
C TRP A 11 -5.28 8.24 3.24
N ALA A 12 -6.53 8.55 3.11
CA ALA A 12 -7.43 7.82 2.24
C ALA A 12 -7.90 8.75 1.13
N ASP A 13 -7.86 8.23 -0.10
CA ASP A 13 -8.43 8.93 -1.22
C ASP A 13 -9.95 8.92 -1.05
N LYS A 14 -10.46 9.99 -0.52
CA LYS A 14 -11.90 10.23 -0.55
C LYS A 14 -12.15 10.99 -1.82
N ARG A 15 -12.85 10.39 -2.75
CA ARG A 15 -13.26 11.06 -3.96
C ARG A 15 -13.95 12.35 -3.60
N ILE A 16 -13.25 13.42 -3.73
CA ILE A 16 -13.82 14.70 -3.44
C ILE A 16 -13.98 15.43 -4.75
N ASN A 17 -15.09 16.07 -4.88
CA ASN A 17 -15.40 16.95 -5.98
C ASN A 17 -14.47 18.14 -5.89
N GLY A 18 -13.31 18.09 -6.55
CA GLY A 18 -12.45 19.21 -6.38
C GLY A 18 -11.12 19.16 -7.11
N GLY A 19 -11.03 18.38 -8.12
CA GLY A 19 -9.93 18.46 -9.09
C GLY A 19 -8.54 18.72 -8.52
N GLU A 20 -7.99 19.85 -8.86
CA GLU A 20 -6.60 20.21 -8.59
C GLU A 20 -6.21 20.22 -7.12
N PHE A 21 -7.10 20.67 -6.25
CA PHE A 21 -6.81 20.77 -4.83
C PHE A 21 -6.53 19.39 -4.22
N TRP A 22 -7.20 18.39 -4.73
CA TRP A 22 -7.00 17.02 -4.29
C TRP A 22 -5.69 16.44 -4.77
N SER A 23 -5.32 16.71 -6.02
CA SER A 23 -4.07 16.25 -6.59
C SER A 23 -2.89 16.75 -5.77
N GLU A 24 -2.93 18.00 -5.33
CA GLU A 24 -1.87 18.57 -4.50
C GLU A 24 -1.79 17.91 -3.14
N LYS A 25 -2.94 17.64 -2.51
CA LYS A 25 -2.97 16.98 -1.20
C LYS A 25 -2.47 15.54 -1.29
N ILE A 26 -2.86 14.82 -2.33
CA ILE A 26 -2.41 13.45 -2.53
C ILE A 26 -0.91 13.44 -2.80
N ALA A 27 -0.44 14.32 -3.65
CA ALA A 27 0.99 14.43 -3.96
C ALA A 27 1.81 14.70 -2.69
N LYS A 28 1.32 15.59 -1.84
CA LYS A 28 1.98 15.90 -0.58
C LYS A 28 1.98 14.70 0.36
N ALA A 29 0.84 14.00 0.46
CA ALA A 29 0.74 12.81 1.30
C ALA A 29 1.71 11.72 0.85
N ILE A 30 1.83 11.50 -0.45
CA ILE A 30 2.79 10.54 -1.00
C ILE A 30 4.21 10.96 -0.67
N ASP A 31 4.51 12.23 -0.85
CA ASP A 31 5.86 12.74 -0.60
C ASP A 31 6.28 12.60 0.86
N GLU A 32 5.36 12.82 1.77
CA GLU A 32 5.64 12.77 3.21
C GLU A 32 5.64 11.34 3.77
N ALA A 33 4.99 10.40 3.11
CA ALA A 33 4.87 9.03 3.60
C ALA A 33 6.12 8.22 3.26
N SER A 34 6.42 7.23 4.11
CA SER A 34 7.49 6.26 3.89
C SER A 34 6.95 4.86 3.60
N ILE A 35 5.66 4.66 3.82
CA ILE A 35 4.98 3.39 3.58
C ILE A 35 3.74 3.69 2.76
N HIS A 36 3.59 2.98 1.66
CA HIS A 36 2.48 3.17 0.74
C HIS A 36 1.72 1.85 0.56
N LEU A 37 0.46 1.85 0.94
CA LEU A 37 -0.42 0.69 0.77
C LEU A 37 -1.38 1.00 -0.37
N LEU A 38 -1.35 0.18 -1.40
CA LEU A 38 -2.15 0.37 -2.61
C LEU A 38 -3.27 -0.67 -2.64
N LEU A 39 -4.51 -0.24 -2.50
CA LEU A 39 -5.65 -1.14 -2.57
C LEU A 39 -6.00 -1.39 -4.04
N ALA A 40 -5.46 -2.46 -4.59
CA ALA A 40 -5.59 -2.76 -6.00
C ALA A 40 -6.89 -3.51 -6.31
N SER A 41 -7.62 -2.98 -7.29
CA SER A 41 -8.86 -3.54 -7.81
C SER A 41 -9.01 -3.05 -9.25
N PRO A 42 -9.95 -3.58 -10.03
CA PRO A 42 -10.17 -3.03 -11.37
C PRO A 42 -10.48 -1.53 -11.35
N ALA A 43 -11.25 -1.07 -10.37
CA ALA A 43 -11.58 0.34 -10.25
C ALA A 43 -10.33 1.21 -10.01
N PHE A 44 -9.37 0.71 -9.24
CA PHE A 44 -8.12 1.40 -8.99
C PHE A 44 -7.41 1.71 -10.32
N PHE A 45 -7.33 0.72 -11.20
CA PHE A 45 -6.60 0.85 -12.46
C PHE A 45 -7.42 1.53 -13.56
N GLN A 46 -8.66 1.87 -13.31
CA GLN A 46 -9.47 2.63 -14.26
C GLN A 46 -9.38 4.14 -14.05
N SER A 47 -8.69 4.58 -13.03
CA SER A 47 -8.57 5.99 -12.73
C SER A 47 -7.39 6.60 -13.47
N ASP A 48 -7.66 7.59 -14.33
CA ASP A 48 -6.61 8.33 -15.01
C ASP A 48 -5.70 9.05 -14.00
N PHE A 49 -6.27 9.53 -12.92
CA PHE A 49 -5.51 10.20 -11.87
C PHE A 49 -4.46 9.26 -11.27
N ILE A 50 -4.82 8.00 -11.03
CA ILE A 50 -3.89 7.03 -10.47
C ILE A 50 -2.73 6.78 -11.42
N PHE A 51 -3.02 6.59 -12.71
CA PHE A 51 -1.96 6.36 -13.70
C PHE A 51 -1.09 7.58 -13.94
N ASP A 52 -1.70 8.75 -14.00
CA ASP A 52 -0.98 9.96 -14.38
C ASP A 52 -0.19 10.56 -13.23
N TYR A 53 -0.63 10.38 -11.99
CA TYR A 53 -0.03 11.06 -10.84
C TYR A 53 0.41 10.12 -9.73
N GLU A 54 -0.45 9.23 -9.24
CA GLU A 54 -0.13 8.43 -8.07
C GLU A 54 0.93 7.37 -8.36
N ILE A 55 0.75 6.58 -9.41
CA ILE A 55 1.68 5.50 -9.71
C ILE A 55 3.09 6.03 -9.98
N PRO A 56 3.28 7.06 -10.83
CA PRO A 56 4.61 7.60 -11.04
C PRO A 56 5.24 8.16 -9.77
N ALA A 57 4.46 8.84 -8.92
CA ALA A 57 4.97 9.40 -7.67
C ALA A 57 5.39 8.30 -6.70
N ILE A 58 4.58 7.24 -6.57
CA ILE A 58 4.88 6.11 -5.69
C ILE A 58 6.07 5.32 -6.22
N GLN A 59 6.17 5.16 -7.54
CA GLN A 59 7.32 4.50 -8.15
C GLN A 59 8.61 5.23 -7.81
N LYS A 60 8.61 6.53 -7.88
CA LYS A 60 9.77 7.35 -7.49
C LYS A 60 10.11 7.13 -6.02
N LYS A 61 9.13 7.11 -5.14
CA LYS A 61 9.35 6.87 -3.72
C LYS A 61 9.90 5.46 -3.48
N PHE A 62 9.41 4.47 -4.21
CA PHE A 62 9.94 3.11 -4.12
C PHE A 62 11.42 3.08 -4.50
N GLU A 63 11.80 3.77 -5.55
CA GLU A 63 13.19 3.87 -5.98
C GLU A 63 14.07 4.55 -4.93
N GLN A 64 13.49 5.43 -4.13
CA GLN A 64 14.18 6.10 -3.03
C GLN A 64 14.25 5.25 -1.75
N GLY A 65 13.67 4.07 -1.78
CA GLY A 65 13.75 3.13 -0.67
C GLY A 65 12.50 3.04 0.21
N ASP A 66 11.41 3.66 -0.19
CA ASP A 66 10.15 3.52 0.55
C ASP A 66 9.57 2.12 0.38
N LEU A 67 8.78 1.72 1.36
CA LEU A 67 8.05 0.46 1.30
C LEU A 67 6.74 0.67 0.57
N VAL A 68 6.50 -0.13 -0.47
CA VAL A 68 5.25 -0.08 -1.23
C VAL A 68 4.65 -1.47 -1.28
N ILE A 69 3.43 -1.62 -0.80
CA ILE A 69 2.76 -2.93 -0.73
C ILE A 69 1.41 -2.85 -1.42
N PRO A 70 1.25 -3.53 -2.56
CA PRO A 70 -0.08 -3.70 -3.14
C PRO A 70 -0.90 -4.70 -2.33
N ILE A 71 -2.11 -4.32 -1.99
CA ILE A 71 -3.09 -5.21 -1.37
C ILE A 71 -4.13 -5.51 -2.44
N ILE A 72 -4.17 -6.75 -2.89
CA ILE A 72 -5.06 -7.12 -3.99
C ILE A 72 -6.43 -7.45 -3.43
N VAL A 73 -7.33 -6.50 -3.54
CA VAL A 73 -8.69 -6.64 -3.02
C VAL A 73 -9.51 -7.57 -3.90
N SER A 74 -9.41 -7.40 -5.21
CA SER A 74 -10.09 -8.25 -6.19
C SER A 74 -9.19 -8.44 -7.41
N ARG A 75 -9.48 -9.43 -8.23
CA ARG A 75 -8.67 -9.75 -9.40
C ARG A 75 -8.56 -8.55 -10.33
N CYS A 76 -7.33 -8.24 -10.72
CA CYS A 76 -7.03 -7.11 -11.60
C CYS A 76 -5.65 -7.30 -12.22
N CYS A 77 -5.34 -6.48 -13.21
CA CYS A 77 -4.07 -6.54 -13.95
C CYS A 77 -2.94 -5.83 -13.20
N TRP A 78 -2.80 -6.05 -11.91
CA TRP A 78 -1.81 -5.33 -11.10
C TRP A 78 -0.37 -5.62 -11.51
N GLU A 79 -0.09 -6.84 -11.97
CA GLU A 79 1.27 -7.24 -12.32
C GLU A 79 1.86 -6.42 -13.46
N ALA A 80 1.02 -5.95 -14.38
CA ALA A 80 1.48 -5.13 -15.51
C ALA A 80 2.05 -3.79 -15.04
N PHE A 81 1.61 -3.29 -13.90
CA PHE A 81 1.97 -1.96 -13.40
C PHE A 81 2.79 -1.99 -12.12
N LEU A 82 2.60 -3.01 -11.31
CA LEU A 82 3.19 -3.12 -9.98
C LEU A 82 3.96 -4.44 -9.81
N GLY A 83 4.33 -5.08 -10.93
CA GLY A 83 4.90 -6.42 -10.95
C GLY A 83 6.13 -6.65 -10.08
N PRO A 84 7.06 -5.68 -9.95
CA PRO A 84 8.23 -5.91 -9.09
C PRO A 84 7.91 -5.93 -7.59
N LEU A 85 6.73 -5.47 -7.20
CA LEU A 85 6.36 -5.36 -5.80
C LEU A 85 5.79 -6.68 -5.29
N GLN A 86 6.01 -6.93 -4.01
CA GLN A 86 5.41 -8.08 -3.36
C GLN A 86 4.01 -7.72 -2.91
N ALA A 87 3.02 -8.33 -3.55
CA ALA A 87 1.62 -8.08 -3.23
C ALA A 87 1.12 -9.05 -2.15
N VAL A 88 0.11 -8.60 -1.44
CA VAL A 88 -0.58 -9.40 -0.41
C VAL A 88 -2.08 -9.42 -0.73
N PRO A 89 -2.88 -10.33 -0.17
CA PRO A 89 -2.46 -11.44 0.70
C PRO A 89 -2.05 -12.68 -0.08
N THR A 90 -1.17 -13.46 0.50
CA THR A 90 -0.84 -14.79 0.00
C THR A 90 -1.46 -15.85 0.90
N ASP A 91 -1.84 -16.99 0.32
CA ASP A 91 -2.41 -18.10 1.08
C ASP A 91 -1.32 -18.98 1.71
N ALA A 92 -1.72 -20.08 2.32
CA ALA A 92 -0.79 -20.99 2.97
C ALA A 92 0.22 -21.62 2.02
N THR A 93 -0.06 -21.65 0.72
CA THR A 93 0.85 -22.15 -0.31
C THR A 93 1.74 -21.04 -0.87
N GLN A 94 1.69 -19.86 -0.29
CA GLN A 94 2.43 -18.66 -0.71
C GLN A 94 2.00 -18.14 -2.09
N ARG A 95 0.79 -18.46 -2.51
CA ARG A 95 0.22 -17.92 -3.74
C ARG A 95 -0.67 -16.74 -3.41
N LEU A 96 -0.60 -15.73 -4.25
CA LEU A 96 -1.49 -14.58 -4.13
C LEU A 96 -2.94 -15.02 -4.27
N LEU A 97 -3.74 -14.64 -3.28
CA LEU A 97 -5.17 -14.90 -3.29
C LEU A 97 -5.89 -13.59 -2.95
N PRO A 98 -6.50 -12.92 -3.94
CA PRO A 98 -7.19 -11.65 -3.68
C PRO A 98 -8.19 -11.77 -2.54
N VAL A 99 -8.33 -10.69 -1.77
CA VAL A 99 -9.17 -10.70 -0.57
C VAL A 99 -10.56 -11.25 -0.83
N ARG A 100 -11.17 -10.86 -1.96
CA ARG A 100 -12.52 -11.30 -2.31
C ARG A 100 -12.63 -12.79 -2.58
N ASP A 101 -11.53 -13.45 -2.89
CA ASP A 101 -11.55 -14.89 -3.19
C ASP A 101 -11.35 -15.75 -1.95
N TRP A 102 -11.10 -15.15 -0.80
CA TRP A 102 -11.03 -15.87 0.46
C TRP A 102 -12.43 -16.22 0.96
N SER A 103 -12.55 -17.36 1.64
CA SER A 103 -13.82 -17.81 2.22
C SER A 103 -13.58 -18.20 3.68
N PRO A 104 -14.09 -17.43 4.65
CA PRO A 104 -14.75 -16.12 4.46
C PRO A 104 -13.78 -15.01 4.07
N GLN A 105 -14.32 -13.94 3.52
CA GLN A 105 -13.48 -12.80 3.09
C GLN A 105 -12.68 -12.18 4.23
N ASP A 106 -13.21 -12.21 5.44
CA ASP A 106 -12.52 -11.66 6.60
C ASP A 106 -11.15 -12.28 6.81
N ASN A 107 -10.98 -13.55 6.44
CA ASN A 107 -9.67 -14.19 6.52
C ASN A 107 -8.66 -13.57 5.56
N GLY A 108 -9.12 -13.07 4.43
CA GLY A 108 -8.27 -12.34 3.49
C GLY A 108 -7.80 -11.01 4.05
N PHE A 109 -8.68 -10.28 4.73
CA PHE A 109 -8.29 -9.05 5.40
C PHE A 109 -7.33 -9.32 6.56
N ASP A 110 -7.57 -10.34 7.34
CA ASP A 110 -6.66 -10.71 8.44
C ASP A 110 -5.28 -11.11 7.92
N ALA A 111 -5.23 -11.88 6.86
CA ALA A 111 -3.96 -12.27 6.23
C ALA A 111 -3.22 -11.05 5.70
N SER A 112 -3.95 -10.13 5.05
CA SER A 112 -3.36 -8.88 4.55
C SER A 112 -2.76 -8.06 5.68
N ARG A 113 -3.49 -7.90 6.77
CA ARG A 113 -3.02 -7.15 7.92
C ARG A 113 -1.74 -7.76 8.50
N ALA A 114 -1.75 -9.08 8.69
CA ALA A 114 -0.58 -9.76 9.26
C ALA A 114 0.64 -9.66 8.35
N GLN A 115 0.43 -9.80 7.04
CA GLN A 115 1.53 -9.76 6.08
C GLN A 115 2.06 -8.34 5.90
N VAL A 116 1.19 -7.34 5.93
CA VAL A 116 1.62 -5.94 5.92
C VAL A 116 2.46 -5.64 7.16
N GLN A 117 2.01 -6.08 8.32
CA GLN A 117 2.76 -5.88 9.56
C GLN A 117 4.15 -6.51 9.49
N ALA A 118 4.21 -7.75 9.01
CA ALA A 118 5.50 -8.44 8.86
C ALA A 118 6.43 -7.70 7.89
N ALA A 119 5.88 -7.18 6.78
CA ALA A 119 6.65 -6.44 5.81
C ALA A 119 7.19 -5.13 6.39
N ILE A 120 6.38 -4.42 7.17
CA ILE A 120 6.81 -3.19 7.83
C ILE A 120 7.94 -3.48 8.82
N GLU A 121 7.79 -4.51 9.64
CA GLU A 121 8.83 -4.89 10.59
C GLU A 121 10.13 -5.25 9.91
N ALA A 122 10.06 -6.03 8.84
CA ALA A 122 11.25 -6.42 8.08
C ALA A 122 11.93 -5.21 7.44
N HIS A 123 11.14 -4.28 6.91
CA HIS A 123 11.66 -3.09 6.27
C HIS A 123 12.45 -2.20 7.25
N PHE A 124 11.90 -1.98 8.43
CA PHE A 124 12.57 -1.15 9.43
C PHE A 124 13.75 -1.85 10.10
N LYS A 125 13.77 -3.18 10.15
CA LYS A 125 14.93 -3.91 10.62
C LYS A 125 16.10 -3.83 9.65
N SER A 126 15.82 -3.84 8.36
CA SER A 126 16.86 -3.83 7.33
C SER A 126 17.49 -2.46 7.13
N LYS A 127 16.84 -1.40 7.62
CA LYS A 127 17.33 -0.03 7.49
C LYS A 127 17.69 0.54 8.85
N PRO A 128 18.95 0.94 9.05
CA PRO A 128 19.30 1.70 10.26
C PRO A 128 18.66 3.07 10.15
N THR A 129 17.48 3.19 10.69
CA THR A 129 16.83 4.48 10.85
C THR A 129 17.04 4.92 12.29
N GLY A 130 17.10 6.21 12.53
CA GLY A 130 17.15 6.72 13.89
C GLY A 130 15.87 6.46 14.67
N LEU A 131 14.92 5.77 14.07
CA LEU A 131 13.63 5.47 14.67
C LEU A 131 13.67 4.09 15.32
N ASP A 132 13.69 4.07 16.64
CA ASP A 132 13.56 2.83 17.40
C ASP A 132 12.11 2.68 17.83
N TRP A 133 11.30 2.13 16.94
CA TRP A 133 9.88 1.98 17.18
C TRP A 133 9.58 1.00 18.32
N LYS A 134 10.51 0.15 18.70
CA LYS A 134 10.33 -0.78 19.81
C LYS A 134 10.26 -0.08 21.15
N ARG A 135 10.78 1.12 21.23
CA ARG A 135 10.77 1.94 22.44
C ARG A 135 9.64 2.94 22.46
N ALA A 136 8.95 3.08 21.34
CA ALA A 136 7.86 4.05 21.24
C ALA A 136 6.61 3.58 21.98
#